data_facf7680cede3925f2a9bf935a1c21db
#
_entry.id   facf7680cede3925f2a9bf935a1c21db
#
_cell.length_a   1.000
_cell.length_b   1.000
_cell.length_c   1.000
_cell.angle_alpha   90.00
_cell.angle_beta   90.00
_cell.angle_gamma   90.00
#
_symmetry.space_group_name_H-M   'P 1'
#
loop_
_entity.id
_entity.type
_entity.pdbx_description
1 polymer ?
#
loop_
_entity_poly.entity_id
_entity_poly.type
_entity_poly.pdbx_seq_one_letter_code
_entity_poly.pdbx_strand_id
1 'polypeptide(L)' 'MNWDRIQGNWKEFKGKVQQKWGKLTDDDLDVVEGKRTELAGRVQQRYGITKDEAERDIDTWLKSLP' A
#
# COMPACT_ATOMS: atom_id res chain seq x y z
N MET A 1 -6.02 3.35 -11.85
CA MET A 1 -7.00 3.22 -10.74
C MET A 1 -6.71 4.27 -9.69
N ASN A 2 -7.73 4.82 -9.04
CA ASN A 2 -7.49 5.80 -7.97
C ASN A 2 -7.55 5.14 -6.59
N TRP A 3 -7.00 5.83 -5.61
CA TRP A 3 -6.91 5.29 -4.26
C TRP A 3 -8.27 5.12 -3.56
N ASP A 4 -9.24 6.00 -3.86
CA ASP A 4 -10.57 5.91 -3.25
C ASP A 4 -11.21 4.54 -3.48
N ARG A 5 -11.00 3.99 -4.66
CA ARG A 5 -11.52 2.67 -5.01
C ARG A 5 -10.83 1.57 -4.20
N ILE A 6 -9.54 1.70 -3.99
CA ILE A 6 -8.77 0.76 -3.18
C ILE A 6 -9.23 0.82 -1.73
N GLN A 7 -9.40 2.02 -1.19
CA GLN A 7 -9.89 2.21 0.17
C GLN A 7 -11.28 1.61 0.36
N GLY A 8 -12.18 1.83 -0.60
CA GLY A 8 -13.54 1.32 -0.54
C GLY A 8 -13.65 -0.20 -0.64
N ASN A 9 -12.63 -0.86 -1.20
CA ASN A 9 -12.60 -2.32 -1.37
C ASN A 9 -11.36 -2.91 -0.70
N TRP A 10 -11.00 -2.43 0.48
CA TRP A 10 -9.73 -2.77 1.12
C TRP A 10 -9.52 -4.27 1.28
N LYS A 11 -10.53 -5.02 1.68
CA LYS A 11 -10.41 -6.47 1.85
C LYS A 11 -9.92 -7.15 0.57
N GLU A 12 -10.44 -6.70 -0.57
CA GLU A 12 -10.06 -7.24 -1.87
C GLU A 12 -8.64 -6.85 -2.24
N PHE A 13 -8.28 -5.59 -2.03
CA PHE A 13 -6.96 -5.08 -2.41
C PHE A 13 -5.85 -5.45 -1.44
N LYS A 14 -6.19 -5.85 -0.24
CA LYS A 14 -5.23 -6.25 0.79
C LYS A 14 -4.25 -7.31 0.28
N GLY A 15 -4.76 -8.33 -0.39
CA GLY A 15 -3.93 -9.37 -0.97
C GLY A 15 -3.02 -8.86 -2.08
N LYS A 16 -3.52 -7.94 -2.91
CA LYS A 16 -2.72 -7.34 -3.99
C LYS A 16 -1.61 -6.46 -3.44
N VAL A 17 -1.88 -5.72 -2.37
CA VAL A 17 -0.87 -4.91 -1.68
C VAL A 17 0.23 -5.82 -1.13
N GLN A 18 -0.13 -6.92 -0.52
CA GLN A 18 0.84 -7.85 0.03
C GLN A 18 1.68 -8.53 -1.05
N GLN A 19 1.11 -8.76 -2.23
CA GLN A 19 1.87 -9.26 -3.38
C GLN A 19 2.95 -8.27 -3.82
N LYS A 20 2.61 -6.99 -3.84
CA LYS A 20 3.56 -5.94 -4.25
C LYS A 20 4.61 -5.71 -3.18
N TRP A 21 4.20 -5.64 -1.92
CA TRP A 21 5.08 -5.36 -0.79
C TRP A 21 5.10 -6.57 0.15
N GLY A 22 5.87 -7.58 -0.23
CA GLY A 22 5.92 -8.86 0.48
C GLY A 22 6.43 -8.78 1.92
N LYS A 23 7.11 -7.68 2.27
CA LYS A 23 7.60 -7.50 3.65
C LYS A 23 6.52 -7.01 4.60
N LEU A 24 5.36 -6.56 4.09
CA LEU A 24 4.26 -6.15 4.94
C LEU A 24 3.56 -7.39 5.51
N THR A 25 3.23 -7.32 6.79
CA THR A 25 2.51 -8.41 7.47
C THR A 25 1.00 -8.17 7.41
N ASP A 26 0.22 -9.19 7.73
CA ASP A 26 -1.23 -9.04 7.83
C ASP A 26 -1.59 -7.97 8.87
N ASP A 27 -0.86 -7.91 9.98
CA ASP A 27 -1.08 -6.88 11.00
C ASP A 27 -0.84 -5.49 10.45
N ASP A 28 0.23 -5.31 9.64
CA ASP A 28 0.48 -4.03 8.97
C ASP A 28 -0.70 -3.61 8.12
N LEU A 29 -1.24 -4.54 7.34
CA LEU A 29 -2.36 -4.26 6.43
C LEU A 29 -3.65 -3.96 7.20
N ASP A 30 -3.86 -4.61 8.33
CA ASP A 30 -5.01 -4.33 9.19
C ASP A 30 -4.92 -2.92 9.78
N VAL A 31 -3.73 -2.49 10.18
CA VAL A 31 -3.50 -1.13 10.68
C VAL A 31 -3.72 -0.09 9.58
N VAL A 32 -3.29 -0.40 8.35
CA VAL A 32 -3.46 0.50 7.20
C VAL A 32 -4.94 0.79 6.92
N GLU A 33 -5.79 -0.21 6.99
CA GLU A 33 -7.24 -0.08 6.78
C GLU A 33 -7.61 0.72 5.52
N GLY A 34 -6.82 0.58 4.47
CA GLY A 34 -7.06 1.28 3.22
C GLY A 34 -6.61 2.73 3.18
N LYS A 35 -5.94 3.23 4.23
CA LYS A 35 -5.44 4.60 4.25
C LYS A 35 -4.09 4.69 3.57
N ARG A 36 -3.99 5.50 2.52
CA ARG A 36 -2.76 5.63 1.75
C ARG A 36 -1.58 6.10 2.59
N THR A 37 -1.80 7.08 3.48
CA THR A 37 -0.73 7.59 4.34
C THR A 37 -0.17 6.53 5.26
N GLU A 38 -1.04 5.67 5.78
CA GLU A 38 -0.64 4.56 6.64
C GLU A 38 0.14 3.51 5.84
N LEU A 39 -0.29 3.23 4.61
CA LEU A 39 0.44 2.30 3.74
C LEU A 39 1.85 2.83 3.46
N ALA A 40 1.97 4.12 3.10
CA ALA A 40 3.28 4.73 2.85
C ALA A 40 4.19 4.62 4.07
N GLY A 41 3.65 4.85 5.26
CA GLY A 41 4.40 4.73 6.51
C GLY A 41 4.91 3.32 6.76
N ARG A 42 4.07 2.32 6.51
CA ARG A 42 4.48 0.92 6.67
C ARG A 42 5.51 0.49 5.64
N VAL A 43 5.36 0.93 4.40
CA VAL A 43 6.34 0.66 3.35
C VAL A 43 7.69 1.26 3.71
N GLN A 44 7.71 2.51 4.16
CA GLN A 44 8.94 3.17 4.63
C GLN A 44 9.61 2.35 5.73
N GLN A 45 8.84 1.94 6.70
CA GLN A 45 9.37 1.23 7.87
C GLN A 45 9.94 -0.13 7.50
N ARG A 46 9.23 -0.89 6.67
CA ARG A 46 9.64 -2.26 6.32
C ARG A 46 10.76 -2.31 5.30
N TYR A 47 10.84 -1.32 4.42
CA TYR A 47 11.85 -1.31 3.35
C TYR A 47 12.99 -0.32 3.59
N GLY A 48 12.89 0.51 4.63
CA GLY A 48 13.95 1.47 4.94
C GLY A 48 14.15 2.54 3.89
N ILE A 49 13.07 3.00 3.27
CA ILE A 49 13.11 3.99 2.19
C ILE A 49 12.52 5.32 2.66
N THR A 50 12.70 6.37 1.86
CA THR A 50 12.15 7.68 2.17
C THR A 50 10.65 7.72 1.88
N LYS A 51 9.97 8.73 2.44
CA LYS A 51 8.56 8.96 2.17
C LYS A 51 8.30 9.17 0.68
N ASP A 52 9.14 9.96 0.02
CA ASP A 52 9.01 10.23 -1.41
C ASP A 52 9.13 8.96 -2.23
N GLU A 53 10.06 8.08 -1.88
CA GLU A 53 10.21 6.79 -2.55
C GLU A 53 8.97 5.90 -2.34
N ALA A 54 8.45 5.85 -1.12
CA ALA A 54 7.26 5.07 -0.80
C ALA A 54 6.05 5.58 -1.59
N GLU A 55 5.84 6.90 -1.61
CA GLU A 55 4.75 7.51 -2.36
C GLU A 55 4.87 7.24 -3.86
N ARG A 56 6.07 7.32 -4.39
CA ARG A 56 6.33 7.03 -5.80
C ARG A 56 6.03 5.57 -6.15
N ASP A 57 6.42 4.66 -5.28
CA ASP A 57 6.14 3.23 -5.46
C ASP A 57 4.64 2.98 -5.48
N ILE A 58 3.90 3.64 -4.58
CA ILE A 58 2.44 3.51 -4.53
C ILE A 58 1.82 4.05 -5.82
N ASP A 59 2.25 5.22 -6.30
CA ASP A 59 1.76 5.80 -7.55
C ASP A 59 2.00 4.86 -8.74
N THR A 60 3.21 4.31 -8.83
CA THR A 60 3.56 3.39 -9.90
C THR A 60 2.69 2.14 -9.86
N TRP A 61 2.47 1.60 -8.67
CA TRP A 61 1.60 0.44 -8.49
C TRP A 61 0.17 0.72 -8.92
N LEU A 62 -0.37 1.89 -8.54
CA LEU A 62 -1.73 2.30 -8.92
C LEU A 62 -1.88 2.33 -10.44
N LYS A 63 -0.87 2.83 -11.13
CA LYS A 63 -0.89 2.92 -12.61
C LYS A 63 -0.83 1.54 -13.26
N SER A 64 -0.29 0.55 -12.57
CA SER A 64 -0.17 -0.81 -13.10
C SER A 64 -1.47 -1.62 -12.95
N LEU A 65 -2.40 -1.14 -12.14
CA LEU A 65 -3.67 -1.83 -11.92
C LEU A 65 -4.66 -1.52 -13.04
N PRO A 66 -5.47 -2.52 -13.44
CA PRO A 66 -6.48 -2.33 -14.49
C PRO A 66 -7.58 -1.36 -14.08
#